data_8ef6fd29dee0dabde78d14bcf631bd9e
#
_entry.id   8ef6fd29dee0dabde78d14bcf631bd9e
#
_cell.length_a   1.000
_cell.length_b   1.000
_cell.length_c   1.000
_cell.angle_alpha   90.00
_cell.angle_beta   90.00
_cell.angle_gamma   90.00
#
_symmetry.space_group_name_H-M   'P 1'
#
loop_
_entity.id
_entity.type
_entity.pdbx_description
1 polymer ?
#
loop_
_entity_poly.entity_id
_entity_poly.type
_entity_poly.pdbx_seq_one_letter_code
_entity_poly.pdbx_strand_id
1 'polypeptide(L)'
;GMSLEASSIDDLGSAKRVQITKENTTVIDGAGSKADIEGRVNQIRVQIEEATSDYDKEKMQERVAKLAGGVAVIKVGAATEIEMKEKKARVEDALHSTRAAVEEGVVPGGGVALVRCLGALEAVKGDNSDQNVGIGIVKRAIEEPLRQIVANAGAEGSVVLNNVAGKDGNYGYNAGTGEYGDMIEMGILDPTKVTRAALQNAASISGLMITTEAMVAELPEDKPAMPPMPGGGMDGMGGMGGMM
;
A
#
# COMPACT_ATOMS: atom_id res chain seq x y z
N GLY A 1 -13.66 -26.53 -9.35
CA GLY A 1 -13.73 -27.11 -10.70
C GLY A 1 -15.08 -26.91 -11.41
N MET A 2 -16.04 -26.19 -10.79
CA MET A 2 -17.31 -25.88 -11.44
C MET A 2 -17.17 -24.65 -12.34
N SER A 3 -17.84 -24.71 -13.50
CA SER A 3 -17.91 -23.57 -14.43
C SER A 3 -19.17 -22.76 -14.11
N LEU A 4 -19.09 -21.42 -14.20
CA LEU A 4 -20.25 -20.54 -14.01
C LEU A 4 -21.36 -20.81 -15.03
N GLU A 5 -21.01 -21.20 -16.23
CA GLU A 5 -21.95 -21.53 -17.32
C GLU A 5 -22.76 -22.80 -17.06
N ALA A 6 -22.18 -23.73 -16.31
CA ALA A 6 -22.79 -25.02 -15.95
C ALA A 6 -23.46 -25.01 -14.58
N SER A 7 -23.36 -23.92 -13.82
CA SER A 7 -23.88 -23.81 -12.47
C SER A 7 -25.38 -23.51 -12.46
N SER A 8 -26.11 -24.18 -11.57
CA SER A 8 -27.53 -23.98 -11.33
C SER A 8 -27.77 -23.31 -9.96
N ILE A 9 -29.00 -22.90 -9.69
CA ILE A 9 -29.37 -22.33 -8.37
C ILE A 9 -29.12 -23.34 -7.24
N ASP A 10 -29.26 -24.63 -7.50
CA ASP A 10 -29.08 -25.69 -6.52
C ASP A 10 -27.60 -25.87 -6.11
N ASP A 11 -26.67 -25.39 -6.94
CA ASP A 11 -25.24 -25.38 -6.66
C ASP A 11 -24.82 -24.19 -5.77
N LEU A 12 -25.72 -23.22 -5.56
CA LEU A 12 -25.46 -22.07 -4.71
C LEU A 12 -25.66 -22.42 -3.25
N GLY A 13 -24.68 -22.09 -2.44
CA GLY A 13 -24.80 -22.17 -0.99
C GLY A 13 -25.72 -21.10 -0.42
N SER A 14 -25.88 -21.12 0.90
CA SER A 14 -26.64 -20.10 1.64
C SER A 14 -25.76 -19.40 2.67
N ALA A 15 -26.10 -18.18 3.02
CA ALA A 15 -25.41 -17.40 4.04
C ALA A 15 -26.39 -16.48 4.75
N LYS A 16 -26.08 -16.08 5.98
CA LYS A 16 -26.88 -15.11 6.73
C LYS A 16 -26.88 -13.74 6.07
N ARG A 17 -25.72 -13.34 5.52
CA ARG A 17 -25.58 -12.06 4.80
C ARG A 17 -24.46 -12.15 3.77
N VAL A 18 -24.72 -11.57 2.60
CA VAL A 18 -23.70 -11.31 1.57
C VAL A 18 -23.60 -9.81 1.38
N GLN A 19 -22.39 -9.28 1.46
CA GLN A 19 -22.10 -7.88 1.20
C GLN A 19 -21.19 -7.77 -0.01
N ILE A 20 -21.69 -7.06 -1.02
CA ILE A 20 -20.98 -6.86 -2.29
C ILE A 20 -20.57 -5.39 -2.38
N THR A 21 -19.29 -5.16 -2.66
CA THR A 21 -18.74 -3.85 -2.96
C THR A 21 -18.07 -3.91 -4.33
N LYS A 22 -17.58 -2.79 -4.83
CA LYS A 22 -16.84 -2.74 -6.10
C LYS A 22 -15.62 -3.70 -6.09
N GLU A 23 -14.95 -3.80 -4.95
CA GLU A 23 -13.67 -4.51 -4.82
C GLU A 23 -13.82 -5.91 -4.20
N ASN A 24 -14.88 -6.15 -3.41
CA ASN A 24 -14.99 -7.35 -2.60
C ASN A 24 -16.41 -7.89 -2.53
N THR A 25 -16.53 -9.22 -2.49
CA THR A 25 -17.73 -9.93 -2.08
C THR A 25 -17.45 -10.66 -0.77
N THR A 26 -18.14 -10.28 0.29
CA THR A 26 -17.97 -10.86 1.63
C THR A 26 -19.17 -11.71 2.00
N VAL A 27 -18.94 -12.98 2.27
CA VAL A 27 -19.95 -13.95 2.74
C VAL A 27 -19.83 -14.06 4.26
N ILE A 28 -20.90 -13.76 5.00
CA ILE A 28 -20.91 -13.76 6.45
C ILE A 28 -21.87 -14.84 6.94
N ASP A 29 -21.39 -15.72 7.83
CA ASP A 29 -22.11 -16.86 8.35
C ASP A 29 -22.66 -17.75 7.21
N GLY A 30 -21.76 -18.25 6.35
CA GLY A 30 -22.11 -19.23 5.32
C GLY A 30 -22.54 -20.58 5.92
N ALA A 31 -23.40 -21.32 5.23
CA ALA A 31 -23.95 -22.60 5.70
C ALA A 31 -22.98 -23.79 5.47
N GLY A 32 -21.83 -23.60 4.86
CA GLY A 32 -20.84 -24.65 4.64
C GLY A 32 -20.30 -25.24 5.93
N SER A 33 -19.98 -26.54 5.92
CA SER A 33 -19.42 -27.21 7.09
C SER A 33 -17.96 -26.72 7.34
N LYS A 34 -17.58 -26.59 8.61
CA LYS A 34 -16.22 -26.23 8.99
C LYS A 34 -15.19 -27.24 8.48
N ALA A 35 -15.55 -28.54 8.48
CA ALA A 35 -14.68 -29.60 8.00
C ALA A 35 -14.38 -29.47 6.49
N ASP A 36 -15.37 -29.12 5.68
CA ASP A 36 -15.19 -28.93 4.23
C ASP A 36 -14.33 -27.70 3.93
N ILE A 37 -14.51 -26.62 4.72
CA ILE A 37 -13.68 -25.40 4.60
C ILE A 37 -12.23 -25.73 4.96
N GLU A 38 -11.98 -26.42 6.06
CA GLU A 38 -10.64 -26.87 6.47
C GLU A 38 -10.01 -27.81 5.43
N GLY A 39 -10.80 -28.73 4.88
CA GLY A 39 -10.39 -29.59 3.78
C GLY A 39 -9.93 -28.78 2.56
N ARG A 40 -10.70 -27.76 2.18
CA ARG A 40 -10.35 -26.87 1.06
C ARG A 40 -9.08 -26.04 1.32
N VAL A 41 -8.94 -25.52 2.55
CA VAL A 41 -7.73 -24.79 2.97
C VAL A 41 -6.49 -25.68 2.84
N ASN A 42 -6.58 -26.94 3.29
CA ASN A 42 -5.46 -27.88 3.19
C ASN A 42 -5.11 -28.23 1.74
N GLN A 43 -6.10 -28.39 0.87
CA GLN A 43 -5.85 -28.58 -0.57
C GLN A 43 -5.09 -27.40 -1.18
N ILE A 44 -5.47 -26.16 -0.85
CA ILE A 44 -4.79 -24.98 -1.36
C ILE A 44 -3.36 -24.88 -0.81
N ARG A 45 -3.13 -25.26 0.45
CA ARG A 45 -1.76 -25.29 1.03
C ARG A 45 -0.84 -26.25 0.26
N VAL A 46 -1.33 -27.44 -0.11
CA VAL A 46 -0.56 -28.36 -0.95
C VAL A 46 -0.25 -27.74 -2.32
N GLN A 47 -1.23 -27.07 -2.93
CA GLN A 47 -1.02 -26.38 -4.21
C GLN A 47 0.03 -25.26 -4.09
N ILE A 48 0.12 -24.56 -2.95
CA ILE A 48 1.18 -23.55 -2.71
C ILE A 48 2.57 -24.17 -2.72
N GLU A 49 2.72 -25.36 -2.12
CA GLU A 49 4.00 -26.08 -2.10
C GLU A 49 4.42 -26.56 -3.49
N GLU A 50 3.45 -26.96 -4.31
CA GLU A 50 3.70 -27.46 -5.69
C GLU A 50 3.87 -26.32 -6.71
N ALA A 51 3.41 -25.11 -6.43
CA ALA A 51 3.47 -24.00 -7.36
C ALA A 51 4.91 -23.55 -7.62
N THR A 52 5.22 -23.26 -8.86
CA THR A 52 6.55 -22.77 -9.30
C THR A 52 6.58 -21.25 -9.46
N SER A 53 5.43 -20.62 -9.63
CA SER A 53 5.27 -19.16 -9.78
C SER A 53 5.08 -18.50 -8.42
N ASP A 54 5.90 -17.50 -8.11
CA ASP A 54 5.76 -16.71 -6.88
C ASP A 54 4.44 -15.92 -6.86
N TYR A 55 3.98 -15.45 -8.01
CA TYR A 55 2.68 -14.81 -8.15
C TYR A 55 1.53 -15.75 -7.78
N ASP A 56 1.55 -16.99 -8.28
CA ASP A 56 0.51 -17.98 -7.99
C ASP A 56 0.53 -18.38 -6.51
N LYS A 57 1.72 -18.54 -5.92
CA LYS A 57 1.87 -18.78 -4.48
C LYS A 57 1.24 -17.67 -3.67
N GLU A 58 1.53 -16.41 -4.00
CA GLU A 58 0.96 -15.26 -3.31
C GLU A 58 -0.57 -15.24 -3.40
N LYS A 59 -1.14 -15.47 -4.58
CA LYS A 59 -2.61 -15.51 -4.77
C LYS A 59 -3.28 -16.66 -4.03
N MET A 60 -2.63 -17.79 -3.96
CA MET A 60 -3.14 -18.93 -3.17
C MET A 60 -3.03 -18.68 -1.66
N GLN A 61 -1.98 -18.02 -1.17
CA GLN A 61 -1.85 -17.60 0.22
C GLN A 61 -2.94 -16.61 0.62
N GLU A 62 -3.23 -15.60 -0.23
CA GLU A 62 -4.36 -14.69 -0.02
C GLU A 62 -5.69 -15.45 0.09
N ARG A 63 -5.89 -16.45 -0.76
CA ARG A 63 -7.10 -17.29 -0.74
C ARG A 63 -7.23 -18.10 0.55
N VAL A 64 -6.14 -18.70 1.02
CA VAL A 64 -6.12 -19.41 2.32
C VAL A 64 -6.47 -18.44 3.46
N ALA A 65 -5.87 -17.25 3.48
CA ALA A 65 -6.14 -16.25 4.51
C ALA A 65 -7.63 -15.85 4.56
N LYS A 66 -8.26 -15.71 3.40
CA LYS A 66 -9.69 -15.38 3.29
C LYS A 66 -10.62 -16.52 3.72
N LEU A 67 -10.23 -17.77 3.47
CA LEU A 67 -11.03 -18.96 3.86
C LEU A 67 -10.84 -19.35 5.32
N ALA A 68 -9.62 -19.26 5.85
CA ALA A 68 -9.28 -19.65 7.21
C ALA A 68 -9.57 -18.57 8.25
N GLY A 69 -9.69 -17.30 7.82
CA GLY A 69 -9.93 -16.16 8.69
C GLY A 69 -11.40 -15.85 8.89
N GLY A 70 -11.71 -15.20 9.99
CA GLY A 70 -13.01 -14.58 10.22
C GLY A 70 -13.13 -13.21 9.56
N VAL A 71 -14.34 -12.64 9.57
CA VAL A 71 -14.60 -11.28 9.13
C VAL A 71 -14.72 -10.38 10.36
N ALA A 72 -13.77 -9.44 10.49
CA ALA A 72 -13.86 -8.36 11.47
C ALA A 72 -14.45 -7.11 10.81
N VAL A 73 -15.37 -6.45 11.51
CA VAL A 73 -15.98 -5.20 11.03
C VAL A 73 -15.52 -4.05 11.93
N ILE A 74 -14.71 -3.16 11.35
CA ILE A 74 -14.28 -1.93 12.01
C ILE A 74 -15.26 -0.82 11.61
N LYS A 75 -16.04 -0.33 12.58
CA LYS A 75 -16.98 0.77 12.36
C LYS A 75 -16.28 2.09 12.59
N VAL A 76 -16.18 2.90 11.53
CA VAL A 76 -15.56 4.23 11.56
C VAL A 76 -16.65 5.28 11.55
N GLY A 77 -16.54 6.29 12.42
CA GLY A 77 -17.44 7.42 12.49
C GLY A 77 -16.69 8.73 12.76
N ALA A 78 -17.28 9.84 12.34
CA ALA A 78 -16.79 11.19 12.60
C ALA A 78 -17.95 12.19 12.61
N ALA A 79 -17.68 13.45 12.97
CA ALA A 79 -18.67 14.51 13.02
C ALA A 79 -19.12 14.96 11.61
N THR A 80 -18.23 14.86 10.61
CA THR A 80 -18.49 15.23 9.22
C THR A 80 -18.19 14.09 8.25
N GLU A 81 -18.80 14.12 7.08
CA GLU A 81 -18.55 13.10 6.03
C GLU A 81 -17.10 13.13 5.55
N ILE A 82 -16.49 14.30 5.43
CA ILE A 82 -15.11 14.46 4.99
C ILE A 82 -14.17 13.82 6.00
N GLU A 83 -14.32 14.13 7.28
CA GLU A 83 -13.54 13.56 8.36
C GLU A 83 -13.72 12.03 8.47
N MET A 84 -14.94 11.55 8.25
CA MET A 84 -15.21 10.10 8.23
C MET A 84 -14.49 9.40 7.08
N LYS A 85 -14.48 9.99 5.87
CA LYS A 85 -13.73 9.46 4.74
C LYS A 85 -12.22 9.43 4.98
N GLU A 86 -11.68 10.49 5.59
CA GLU A 86 -10.27 10.56 5.96
C GLU A 86 -9.90 9.48 6.99
N LYS A 87 -10.67 9.34 8.06
CA LYS A 87 -10.47 8.29 9.06
C LYS A 87 -10.58 6.89 8.47
N LYS A 88 -11.56 6.69 7.57
CA LYS A 88 -11.73 5.41 6.88
C LYS A 88 -10.49 5.08 6.04
N ALA A 89 -10.01 6.01 5.23
CA ALA A 89 -8.82 5.83 4.42
C ALA A 89 -7.57 5.50 5.28
N ARG A 90 -7.41 6.17 6.41
CA ARG A 90 -6.31 5.91 7.36
C ARG A 90 -6.38 4.51 7.97
N VAL A 91 -7.59 4.03 8.31
CA VAL A 91 -7.79 2.66 8.81
C VAL A 91 -7.53 1.63 7.71
N GLU A 92 -7.97 1.89 6.47
CA GLU A 92 -7.71 1.01 5.33
C GLU A 92 -6.21 0.90 5.03
N ASP A 93 -5.47 2.01 5.09
CA ASP A 93 -4.03 2.04 4.93
C ASP A 93 -3.30 1.23 6.02
N ALA A 94 -3.67 1.45 7.28
CA ALA A 94 -3.15 0.67 8.41
C ALA A 94 -3.43 -0.83 8.27
N LEU A 95 -4.61 -1.20 7.74
CA LEU A 95 -4.97 -2.59 7.50
C LEU A 95 -4.09 -3.23 6.40
N HIS A 96 -3.86 -2.51 5.31
CA HIS A 96 -2.99 -2.99 4.23
C HIS A 96 -1.55 -3.16 4.70
N SER A 97 -1.02 -2.18 5.42
CA SER A 97 0.33 -2.24 6.01
C SER A 97 0.48 -3.40 6.99
N THR A 98 -0.52 -3.63 7.85
CA THR A 98 -0.52 -4.74 8.80
C THR A 98 -0.55 -6.10 8.10
N ARG A 99 -1.35 -6.25 7.05
CA ARG A 99 -1.38 -7.49 6.25
C ARG A 99 -0.04 -7.77 5.60
N ALA A 100 0.54 -6.76 4.95
CA ALA A 100 1.87 -6.89 4.34
C ALA A 100 2.95 -7.27 5.37
N ALA A 101 2.87 -6.71 6.58
CA ALA A 101 3.78 -7.03 7.68
C ALA A 101 3.62 -8.47 8.19
N VAL A 102 2.39 -9.00 8.23
CA VAL A 102 2.14 -10.41 8.60
C VAL A 102 2.72 -11.37 7.56
N GLU A 103 2.71 -10.99 6.29
CA GLU A 103 3.19 -11.85 5.19
C GLU A 103 4.71 -11.96 5.11
N GLU A 104 5.45 -10.84 5.22
CA GLU A 104 6.90 -10.80 5.03
C GLU A 104 7.68 -10.17 6.21
N GLY A 105 7.00 -9.88 7.31
CA GLY A 105 7.62 -9.24 8.46
C GLY A 105 7.80 -7.73 8.29
N VAL A 106 8.59 -7.15 9.19
CA VAL A 106 8.86 -5.71 9.26
C VAL A 106 10.35 -5.43 9.20
N VAL A 107 10.69 -4.25 8.73
CA VAL A 107 12.04 -3.68 8.69
C VAL A 107 12.04 -2.32 9.38
N PRO A 108 13.21 -1.77 9.78
CA PRO A 108 13.27 -0.41 10.29
C PRO A 108 12.75 0.57 9.24
N GLY A 109 11.79 1.41 9.66
CA GLY A 109 11.13 2.39 8.80
C GLY A 109 11.97 3.66 8.56
N GLY A 110 11.32 4.68 8.01
CA GLY A 110 11.98 5.96 7.75
C GLY A 110 13.04 5.91 6.65
N GLY A 111 12.98 4.95 5.76
CA GLY A 111 13.96 4.74 4.69
C GLY A 111 15.25 4.04 5.12
N VAL A 112 15.39 3.66 6.40
CA VAL A 112 16.60 3.06 6.97
C VAL A 112 16.90 1.70 6.33
N ALA A 113 15.89 0.86 6.11
CA ALA A 113 16.06 -0.46 5.50
C ALA A 113 16.78 -0.38 4.14
N LEU A 114 16.41 0.58 3.29
CA LEU A 114 17.05 0.78 1.99
C LEU A 114 18.48 1.29 2.13
N VAL A 115 18.75 2.19 3.08
CA VAL A 115 20.11 2.65 3.37
C VAL A 115 21.01 1.49 3.81
N ARG A 116 20.50 0.53 4.57
CA ARG A 116 21.26 -0.69 4.95
C ARG A 116 21.59 -1.58 3.74
N CYS A 117 20.82 -1.52 2.68
CA CYS A 117 21.10 -2.25 1.43
C CYS A 117 22.29 -1.67 0.65
N LEU A 118 22.78 -0.47 0.95
CA LEU A 118 23.95 0.12 0.30
C LEU A 118 25.17 -0.79 0.41
N GLY A 119 25.41 -1.39 1.57
CA GLY A 119 26.51 -2.32 1.77
C GLY A 119 26.46 -3.55 0.87
N ALA A 120 25.26 -4.10 0.63
CA ALA A 120 25.09 -5.22 -0.29
C ALA A 120 25.41 -4.83 -1.75
N LEU A 121 25.08 -3.60 -2.15
CA LEU A 121 25.37 -3.09 -3.48
C LEU A 121 26.85 -2.79 -3.72
N GLU A 122 27.65 -2.63 -2.70
CA GLU A 122 29.11 -2.47 -2.86
C GLU A 122 29.79 -3.72 -3.40
N ALA A 123 29.25 -4.88 -3.08
CA ALA A 123 29.72 -6.16 -3.58
C ALA A 123 29.29 -6.48 -5.01
N VAL A 124 28.28 -5.78 -5.53
CA VAL A 124 27.74 -5.98 -6.89
C VAL A 124 28.65 -5.29 -7.90
N LYS A 125 29.13 -6.05 -8.87
CA LYS A 125 29.95 -5.57 -9.99
C LYS A 125 29.31 -5.94 -11.32
N GLY A 126 29.26 -4.99 -12.22
CA GLY A 126 28.84 -5.22 -13.59
C GLY A 126 30.00 -5.76 -14.44
N ASP A 127 29.66 -6.43 -15.52
CA ASP A 127 30.63 -6.98 -16.48
C ASP A 127 31.29 -5.89 -17.33
N ASN A 128 30.72 -4.69 -17.37
CA ASN A 128 31.22 -3.55 -18.12
C ASN A 128 30.96 -2.22 -17.40
N SER A 129 31.47 -1.11 -17.98
CA SER A 129 31.32 0.24 -17.41
C SER A 129 29.87 0.67 -17.27
N ASP A 130 29.03 0.37 -18.28
CA ASP A 130 27.64 0.83 -18.35
C ASP A 130 26.77 0.15 -17.26
N GLN A 131 27.00 -1.14 -17.04
CA GLN A 131 26.37 -1.85 -15.92
C GLN A 131 26.80 -1.28 -14.56
N ASN A 132 28.07 -0.89 -14.41
CA ASN A 132 28.56 -0.24 -13.19
C ASN A 132 27.91 1.14 -12.97
N VAL A 133 27.66 1.90 -14.05
CA VAL A 133 26.88 3.14 -13.98
C VAL A 133 25.45 2.86 -13.51
N GLY A 134 24.81 1.84 -14.05
CA GLY A 134 23.47 1.40 -13.61
C GLY A 134 23.42 1.04 -12.13
N ILE A 135 24.41 0.30 -11.62
CA ILE A 135 24.55 0.01 -10.19
C ILE A 135 24.69 1.30 -9.37
N GLY A 136 25.47 2.26 -9.87
CA GLY A 136 25.62 3.59 -9.24
C GLY A 136 24.32 4.38 -9.18
N ILE A 137 23.48 4.31 -10.22
CA ILE A 137 22.14 4.92 -10.24
C ILE A 137 21.26 4.30 -9.15
N VAL A 138 21.23 2.97 -9.02
CA VAL A 138 20.45 2.30 -7.98
C VAL A 138 20.94 2.67 -6.58
N LYS A 139 22.27 2.68 -6.35
CA LYS A 139 22.86 3.13 -5.07
C LYS A 139 22.37 4.52 -4.69
N ARG A 140 22.36 5.45 -5.63
CA ARG A 140 21.89 6.82 -5.38
C ARG A 140 20.38 6.88 -5.15
N ALA A 141 19.61 6.09 -5.89
CA ALA A 141 18.14 6.09 -5.80
C ALA A 141 17.62 5.57 -4.46
N ILE A 142 18.23 4.55 -3.88
CA ILE A 142 17.78 3.97 -2.59
C ILE A 142 18.02 4.86 -1.37
N GLU A 143 18.80 5.94 -1.51
CA GLU A 143 18.95 6.97 -0.49
C GLU A 143 17.76 7.94 -0.45
N GLU A 144 17.05 8.10 -1.58
CA GLU A 144 16.03 9.14 -1.73
C GLU A 144 14.85 9.03 -0.78
N PRO A 145 14.32 7.84 -0.43
CA PRO A 145 13.23 7.76 0.53
C PRO A 145 13.56 8.39 1.88
N LEU A 146 14.76 8.12 2.44
CA LEU A 146 15.19 8.76 3.67
C LEU A 146 15.39 10.27 3.48
N ARG A 147 16.05 10.70 2.40
CA ARG A 147 16.28 12.12 2.09
C ARG A 147 14.97 12.89 1.99
N GLN A 148 13.97 12.32 1.31
CA GLN A 148 12.68 12.95 1.14
C GLN A 148 11.91 13.08 2.45
N ILE A 149 11.92 12.04 3.30
CA ILE A 149 11.30 12.09 4.63
C ILE A 149 11.93 13.21 5.47
N VAL A 150 13.26 13.29 5.46
CA VAL A 150 14.01 14.31 6.21
C VAL A 150 13.72 15.72 5.68
N ALA A 151 13.70 15.89 4.36
CA ALA A 151 13.37 17.17 3.71
C ALA A 151 11.94 17.61 4.04
N ASN A 152 10.97 16.70 4.06
CA ASN A 152 9.59 16.97 4.46
C ASN A 152 9.49 17.43 5.93
N ALA A 153 10.40 16.99 6.78
CA ALA A 153 10.51 17.44 8.17
C ALA A 153 11.28 18.76 8.32
N GLY A 154 11.77 19.35 7.23
CA GLY A 154 12.53 20.61 7.24
C GLY A 154 13.99 20.46 7.66
N ALA A 155 14.54 19.24 7.69
CA ALA A 155 15.93 18.96 8.04
C ALA A 155 16.79 18.67 6.79
N GLU A 156 18.13 18.70 6.95
CA GLU A 156 19.06 18.48 5.86
C GLU A 156 19.29 16.98 5.61
N GLY A 157 18.78 16.48 4.50
CA GLY A 157 18.80 15.06 4.15
C GLY A 157 20.20 14.46 4.03
N SER A 158 21.18 15.23 3.59
CA SER A 158 22.58 14.75 3.43
C SER A 158 23.25 14.52 4.78
N VAL A 159 22.98 15.39 5.76
CA VAL A 159 23.52 15.26 7.12
C VAL A 159 22.93 14.04 7.80
N VAL A 160 21.60 13.89 7.73
CA VAL A 160 20.92 12.76 8.36
C VAL A 160 21.32 11.43 7.70
N LEU A 161 21.38 11.38 6.37
CA LEU A 161 21.84 10.19 5.64
C LEU A 161 23.23 9.76 6.09
N ASN A 162 24.18 10.69 6.16
CA ASN A 162 25.55 10.40 6.57
C ASN A 162 25.61 9.84 8.00
N ASN A 163 24.84 10.42 8.92
CA ASN A 163 24.74 9.92 10.29
C ASN A 163 24.12 8.52 10.37
N VAL A 164 23.08 8.26 9.60
CA VAL A 164 22.40 6.95 9.57
C VAL A 164 23.27 5.90 8.88
N ALA A 165 23.88 6.22 7.74
CA ALA A 165 24.74 5.30 6.99
C ALA A 165 26.02 4.90 7.76
N GLY A 166 26.55 5.80 8.61
CA GLY A 166 27.71 5.55 9.45
C GLY A 166 27.45 4.67 10.68
N LYS A 167 26.22 4.18 10.87
CA LYS A 167 25.82 3.30 11.97
C LYS A 167 25.19 2.03 11.43
N ASP A 168 25.16 0.98 12.25
CA ASP A 168 24.62 -0.33 11.89
C ASP A 168 23.23 -0.59 12.47
N GLY A 169 22.65 -1.73 12.08
CA GLY A 169 21.39 -2.22 12.62
C GLY A 169 20.19 -1.31 12.29
N ASN A 170 19.32 -1.13 13.27
CA ASN A 170 18.08 -0.38 13.11
C ASN A 170 18.22 1.12 13.39
N TYR A 171 19.46 1.60 13.59
CA TYR A 171 19.69 3.01 13.91
C TYR A 171 19.22 3.93 12.77
N GLY A 172 18.38 4.90 13.10
CA GLY A 172 17.78 5.80 12.14
C GLY A 172 17.44 7.15 12.73
N TYR A 173 16.64 7.93 12.01
CA TYR A 173 16.22 9.27 12.37
C TYR A 173 14.69 9.34 12.43
N ASN A 174 14.15 9.71 13.59
CA ASN A 174 12.74 10.01 13.78
C ASN A 174 12.44 11.44 13.31
N ALA A 175 11.90 11.56 12.12
CA ALA A 175 11.58 12.87 11.52
C ALA A 175 10.48 13.64 12.27
N GLY A 176 9.67 12.96 13.10
CA GLY A 176 8.64 13.61 13.91
C GLY A 176 9.19 14.30 15.16
N THR A 177 10.28 13.79 15.76
CA THR A 177 10.87 14.33 16.99
C THR A 177 12.25 14.96 16.78
N GLY A 178 12.92 14.66 15.66
CA GLY A 178 14.29 15.08 15.41
C GLY A 178 15.35 14.23 16.12
N GLU A 179 14.98 13.09 16.70
CA GLU A 179 15.85 12.24 17.48
C GLU A 179 16.42 11.08 16.66
N TYR A 180 17.61 10.63 17.02
CA TYR A 180 18.24 9.44 16.45
C TYR A 180 18.16 8.28 17.44
N GLY A 181 17.91 7.06 16.94
CA GLY A 181 17.84 5.86 17.77
C GLY A 181 17.47 4.61 17.00
N ASP A 182 17.17 3.54 17.71
CA ASP A 182 16.66 2.30 17.11
C ASP A 182 15.21 2.51 16.64
N MET A 183 15.00 2.40 15.32
CA MET A 183 13.70 2.64 14.70
C MET A 183 12.66 1.60 15.14
N ILE A 184 13.07 0.37 15.40
CA ILE A 184 12.16 -0.69 15.87
C ILE A 184 11.68 -0.39 17.28
N GLU A 185 12.60 0.00 18.19
CA GLU A 185 12.27 0.39 19.56
C GLU A 185 11.39 1.64 19.61
N MET A 186 11.61 2.58 18.69
CA MET A 186 10.76 3.79 18.52
C MET A 186 9.40 3.50 17.89
N GLY A 187 9.11 2.26 17.45
CA GLY A 187 7.87 1.88 16.78
C GLY A 187 7.75 2.42 15.34
N ILE A 188 8.86 2.80 14.71
CA ILE A 188 8.90 3.28 13.33
C ILE A 188 9.28 2.13 12.43
N LEU A 189 8.26 1.47 11.88
CA LEU A 189 8.36 0.22 11.14
C LEU A 189 7.80 0.38 9.73
N ASP A 190 8.42 -0.30 8.77
CA ASP A 190 7.87 -0.49 7.43
C ASP A 190 7.61 -1.98 7.17
N PRO A 191 6.51 -2.35 6.49
CA PRO A 191 6.33 -3.71 6.02
C PRO A 191 7.39 -4.06 4.98
N THR A 192 8.09 -5.17 5.14
CA THR A 192 9.13 -5.62 4.21
C THR A 192 8.60 -5.75 2.79
N LYS A 193 7.42 -6.35 2.62
CA LYS A 193 6.75 -6.52 1.33
C LYS A 193 6.56 -5.19 0.60
N VAL A 194 6.13 -4.15 1.31
CA VAL A 194 5.89 -2.82 0.71
C VAL A 194 7.19 -2.20 0.23
N THR A 195 8.22 -2.18 1.07
CA THR A 195 9.53 -1.61 0.73
C THR A 195 10.17 -2.35 -0.44
N ARG A 196 10.13 -3.68 -0.42
CA ARG A 196 10.66 -4.53 -1.50
C ARG A 196 9.90 -4.32 -2.81
N ALA A 197 8.57 -4.38 -2.78
CA ALA A 197 7.74 -4.22 -3.97
C ALA A 197 7.88 -2.82 -4.58
N ALA A 198 7.97 -1.79 -3.76
CA ALA A 198 8.18 -0.42 -4.23
C ALA A 198 9.49 -0.28 -5.01
N LEU A 199 10.59 -0.81 -4.47
CA LEU A 199 11.89 -0.78 -5.16
C LEU A 199 11.87 -1.61 -6.45
N GLN A 200 11.30 -2.81 -6.41
CA GLN A 200 11.21 -3.71 -7.56
C GLN A 200 10.37 -3.11 -8.69
N ASN A 201 9.22 -2.53 -8.38
CA ASN A 201 8.35 -1.91 -9.36
C ASN A 201 8.99 -0.63 -9.94
N ALA A 202 9.62 0.20 -9.09
CA ALA A 202 10.34 1.38 -9.55
C ALA A 202 11.48 1.01 -10.51
N ALA A 203 12.27 -0.01 -10.18
CA ALA A 203 13.35 -0.48 -11.03
C ALA A 203 12.82 -1.05 -12.37
N SER A 204 11.71 -1.80 -12.34
CA SER A 204 11.09 -2.35 -13.54
C SER A 204 10.61 -1.26 -14.50
N ILE A 205 9.87 -0.26 -13.99
CA ILE A 205 9.37 0.84 -14.82
C ILE A 205 10.50 1.74 -15.31
N SER A 206 11.45 2.08 -14.45
CA SER A 206 12.61 2.87 -14.85
C SER A 206 13.44 2.18 -15.93
N GLY A 207 13.65 0.86 -15.80
CA GLY A 207 14.35 0.05 -16.80
C GLY A 207 13.64 0.08 -18.16
N LEU A 208 12.31 -0.01 -18.17
CA LEU A 208 11.54 0.14 -19.41
C LEU A 208 11.67 1.55 -20.00
N MET A 209 11.58 2.59 -19.18
CA MET A 209 11.66 3.99 -19.62
C MET A 209 13.01 4.31 -20.27
N ILE A 210 14.12 3.90 -19.68
CA ILE A 210 15.45 4.19 -20.22
C ILE A 210 15.81 3.39 -21.48
N THR A 211 15.05 2.34 -21.80
CA THR A 211 15.22 1.55 -23.03
C THR A 211 14.37 2.04 -24.20
N THR A 212 13.53 3.07 -23.99
CA THR A 212 12.67 3.65 -25.01
C THR A 212 13.24 4.98 -25.50
N GLU A 213 13.07 5.27 -26.81
CA GLU A 213 13.49 6.53 -27.43
C GLU A 213 12.42 7.63 -27.33
N ALA A 214 11.16 7.24 -27.12
CA ALA A 214 10.03 8.17 -27.03
C ALA A 214 8.98 7.66 -26.05
N MET A 215 8.36 8.61 -25.37
CA MET A 215 7.18 8.35 -24.55
C MET A 215 5.96 9.06 -25.16
N VAL A 216 4.88 8.32 -25.35
CA VAL A 216 3.59 8.88 -25.79
C VAL A 216 2.69 9.02 -24.58
N ALA A 217 2.26 10.23 -24.30
CA ALA A 217 1.36 10.54 -23.19
C ALA A 217 0.22 11.43 -23.67
N GLU A 218 -0.91 11.37 -22.98
CA GLU A 218 -2.02 12.30 -23.21
C GLU A 218 -1.60 13.71 -22.79
N LEU A 219 -1.95 14.70 -23.62
CA LEU A 219 -1.81 16.09 -23.24
C LEU A 219 -2.82 16.42 -22.14
N PRO A 220 -2.43 17.17 -21.11
CA PRO A 220 -3.38 17.66 -20.13
C PRO A 220 -4.49 18.45 -20.84
N GLU A 221 -5.76 18.04 -20.68
CA GLU A 221 -6.87 18.84 -21.14
C GLU A 221 -6.96 20.11 -20.28
N ASP A 222 -6.98 21.26 -20.92
CA ASP A 222 -7.40 22.52 -20.28
C ASP A 222 -8.87 22.36 -19.87
N LYS A 223 -9.13 21.88 -18.65
CA LYS A 223 -10.49 21.88 -18.12
C LYS A 223 -10.96 23.32 -18.10
N PRO A 224 -12.02 23.69 -18.86
CA PRO A 224 -12.56 25.03 -18.78
C PRO A 224 -12.89 25.30 -17.32
N ALA A 225 -12.45 26.45 -16.80
CA ALA A 225 -12.78 26.88 -15.46
C ALA A 225 -14.30 26.76 -15.29
N MET A 226 -14.75 25.95 -14.32
CA MET A 226 -16.17 25.86 -14.01
C MET A 226 -16.69 27.29 -13.84
N PRO A 227 -17.73 27.72 -14.57
CA PRO A 227 -18.30 29.04 -14.36
C PRO A 227 -18.70 29.14 -12.88
N PRO A 228 -18.44 30.27 -12.23
CA PRO A 228 -18.87 30.46 -10.85
C PRO A 228 -20.37 30.18 -10.78
N MET A 229 -20.77 29.26 -9.90
CA MET A 229 -22.18 29.03 -9.63
C MET A 229 -22.82 30.40 -9.33
N PRO A 230 -23.92 30.79 -10.00
CA PRO A 230 -24.64 31.98 -9.60
C PRO A 230 -25.07 31.78 -8.15
N GLY A 231 -24.50 32.60 -7.27
CA GLY A 231 -24.91 32.65 -5.88
C GLY A 231 -26.42 32.85 -5.81
N GLY A 232 -27.12 31.88 -5.23
CA GLY A 232 -28.55 32.06 -4.86
C GLY A 232 -28.63 33.17 -3.83
N GLY A 233 -28.71 34.37 -4.31
CA GLY A 233 -29.15 35.51 -3.52
C GLY A 233 -30.61 35.30 -3.15
N MET A 234 -30.85 34.85 -1.93
CA MET A 234 -32.17 34.96 -1.29
C MET A 234 -32.15 36.23 -0.48
N ASP A 235 -32.19 37.34 -1.24
CA ASP A 235 -32.50 38.65 -0.69
C ASP A 235 -33.96 38.99 -0.96
N GLY A 236 -34.66 39.35 0.08
CA GLY A 236 -35.81 40.24 -0.06
C GLY A 236 -37.17 39.63 0.07
N MET A 237 -37.63 39.39 1.28
CA MET A 237 -39.01 39.78 1.59
C MET A 237 -39.10 40.23 3.04
N GLY A 238 -38.58 41.44 3.18
CA GLY A 238 -38.88 42.29 4.34
C GLY A 238 -39.93 43.28 3.96
N GLY A 239 -40.92 43.49 4.82
CA GLY A 239 -41.61 44.76 4.86
C GLY A 239 -43.06 44.73 4.44
N MET A 240 -43.93 44.63 5.41
CA MET A 240 -45.13 45.46 5.53
C MET A 240 -45.56 45.35 6.98
N GLY A 241 -45.24 46.26 7.75
CA GLY A 241 -45.39 47.63 7.97
C GLY A 241 -46.81 48.05 8.27
N GLY A 242 -47.08 48.37 9.52
CA GLY A 242 -47.81 49.55 9.87
C GLY A 242 -49.30 49.49 9.91
N MET A 243 -49.74 50.07 11.00
CA MET A 243 -51.01 50.76 11.29
C MET A 243 -52.04 49.92 12.07
N MET A 244 -52.14 50.12 13.21
CA MET A 244 -52.90 50.93 14.15
C MET A 244 -52.70 50.43 15.56
#